data_60fb6c2348caefae328b48d1446f0c7d
#
_entry.id   60fb6c2348caefae328b48d1446f0c7d
#
_cell.length_a   1.000
_cell.length_b   1.000
_cell.length_c   1.000
_cell.angle_alpha   90.00
_cell.angle_beta   90.00
_cell.angle_gamma   90.00
#
_symmetry.space_group_name_H-M   'P 1'
#
loop_
_entity.id
_entity.type
_entity.pdbx_description
1 polymer ?
#
loop_
_entity_poly.entity_id
_entity_poly.type
_entity_poly.pdbx_seq_one_letter_code
_entity_poly.pdbx_strand_id
1 'polypeptide(L)'
;MGAYRAEDDYDYLFKVVLTGDSGVGKSNLLSRFTRNDFSNDSRATIGVEFATRSIQCDDKIVKAQIWDTAGQERYRAITSAYYRGALRDHTDANIVIMLVGNKADLRHLRAISTEDAKGFAERENTFFMETSALEALNVENAFTEVLTEIYRVVSKKALEAGDDPTTALPKGQTINVGGRDDISAVKKPGCCSA
;
A
#
# COMPACT_ATOMS: atom_id res chain seq x y z
N MET A 1 -11.64 -31.75 -16.76
CA MET A 1 -10.73 -30.84 -17.48
C MET A 1 -10.74 -29.53 -16.71
N GLY A 2 -9.74 -29.30 -15.86
CA GLY A 2 -9.60 -28.04 -15.11
C GLY A 2 -9.15 -26.94 -16.06
N ALA A 3 -9.94 -25.90 -16.19
CA ALA A 3 -9.54 -24.71 -16.93
C ALA A 3 -8.27 -24.12 -16.27
N TYR A 4 -7.22 -23.97 -17.03
CA TYR A 4 -6.04 -23.19 -16.66
C TYR A 4 -6.50 -21.74 -16.53
N ARG A 5 -6.70 -21.27 -15.31
CA ARG A 5 -6.82 -19.83 -15.06
C ARG A 5 -5.42 -19.25 -15.18
N ALA A 6 -5.24 -18.35 -16.13
CA ALA A 6 -4.01 -17.59 -16.24
C ALA A 6 -3.81 -16.78 -14.95
N GLU A 7 -2.58 -16.58 -14.51
CA GLU A 7 -2.23 -15.77 -13.33
C GLU A 7 -2.73 -14.29 -13.40
N ASP A 8 -3.26 -13.91 -14.57
CA ASP A 8 -3.80 -12.58 -14.86
C ASP A 8 -5.33 -12.49 -14.81
N ASP A 9 -6.02 -13.56 -14.38
CA ASP A 9 -7.48 -13.57 -14.33
C ASP A 9 -7.95 -13.09 -12.94
N TYR A 10 -8.27 -11.81 -12.81
CA TYR A 10 -8.78 -11.18 -11.59
C TYR A 10 -9.95 -10.25 -11.89
N ASP A 11 -10.87 -10.12 -10.93
CA ASP A 11 -12.02 -9.22 -11.02
C ASP A 11 -11.66 -7.79 -10.63
N TYR A 12 -10.75 -7.62 -9.65
CA TYR A 12 -10.33 -6.31 -9.13
C TYR A 12 -8.82 -6.22 -8.95
N LEU A 13 -8.26 -5.03 -9.21
CA LEU A 13 -6.87 -4.70 -8.91
C LEU A 13 -6.85 -3.56 -7.88
N PHE A 14 -6.37 -3.84 -6.66
CA PHE A 14 -6.22 -2.84 -5.61
C PHE A 14 -4.76 -2.51 -5.38
N LYS A 15 -4.50 -1.22 -5.12
CA LYS A 15 -3.18 -0.73 -4.77
C LYS A 15 -3.13 -0.48 -3.27
N VAL A 16 -2.15 -1.08 -2.61
CA VAL A 16 -1.87 -0.93 -1.17
C VAL A 16 -0.48 -0.33 -1.03
N VAL A 17 -0.30 0.64 -0.16
CA VAL A 17 1.00 1.26 0.12
C VAL A 17 1.35 1.02 1.57
N LEU A 18 2.53 0.46 1.82
CA LEU A 18 3.11 0.32 3.14
C LEU A 18 3.90 1.58 3.48
N THR A 19 3.49 2.28 4.52
CA THR A 19 4.16 3.50 5.00
C THR A 19 4.55 3.36 6.47
N GLY A 20 5.60 4.03 6.90
CA GLY A 20 6.12 3.98 8.28
C GLY A 20 7.64 4.12 8.31
N ASP A 21 8.20 4.28 9.51
CA ASP A 21 9.63 4.49 9.73
C ASP A 21 10.51 3.34 9.21
N SER A 22 11.80 3.63 9.05
CA SER A 22 12.78 2.59 8.71
C SER A 22 12.89 1.57 9.85
N GLY A 23 13.03 0.30 9.49
CA GLY A 23 13.21 -0.78 10.47
C GLY A 23 11.92 -1.28 11.15
N VAL A 24 10.72 -0.71 10.87
CA VAL A 24 9.46 -1.24 11.43
C VAL A 24 9.05 -2.59 10.84
N GLY A 25 9.66 -2.99 9.72
CA GLY A 25 9.47 -4.31 9.11
C GLY A 25 8.47 -4.35 7.97
N LYS A 26 8.24 -3.25 7.24
CA LYS A 26 7.36 -3.19 6.06
C LYS A 26 7.70 -4.25 5.02
N SER A 27 8.96 -4.32 4.61
CA SER A 27 9.47 -5.30 3.63
C SER A 27 9.27 -6.74 4.09
N ASN A 28 9.48 -7.02 5.38
CA ASN A 28 9.25 -8.35 5.95
C ASN A 28 7.75 -8.71 6.01
N LEU A 29 6.86 -7.73 6.28
CA LEU A 29 5.42 -7.95 6.19
C LEU A 29 5.02 -8.29 4.74
N LEU A 30 5.55 -7.55 3.76
CA LEU A 30 5.30 -7.83 2.35
C LEU A 30 5.79 -9.22 1.95
N SER A 31 7.04 -9.57 2.30
CA SER A 31 7.62 -10.90 2.00
C SER A 31 6.85 -12.02 2.68
N ARG A 32 6.46 -11.83 3.93
CA ARG A 32 5.65 -12.80 4.66
C ARG A 32 4.29 -13.01 4.00
N PHE A 33 3.61 -11.94 3.63
CA PHE A 33 2.32 -12.04 2.96
C PHE A 33 2.44 -12.65 1.56
N THR A 34 3.40 -12.23 0.74
CA THR A 34 3.45 -12.64 -0.68
C THR A 34 4.17 -13.94 -0.94
N ARG A 35 5.18 -14.30 -0.14
CA ARG A 35 6.06 -15.47 -0.34
C ARG A 35 6.16 -16.39 0.87
N ASN A 36 5.49 -16.06 1.97
CA ASN A 36 5.64 -16.71 3.28
C ASN A 36 7.11 -16.78 3.74
N ASP A 37 7.87 -15.73 3.48
CA ASP A 37 9.30 -15.62 3.79
C ASP A 37 9.58 -14.50 4.80
N PHE A 38 10.70 -14.66 5.56
CA PHE A 38 11.19 -13.67 6.51
C PHE A 38 12.72 -13.63 6.45
N SER A 39 13.28 -12.42 6.35
CA SER A 39 14.72 -12.22 6.38
C SER A 39 15.14 -11.45 7.63
N ASN A 40 16.12 -12.02 8.37
CA ASN A 40 16.80 -11.33 9.46
C ASN A 40 17.79 -10.28 8.95
N ASP A 41 18.30 -10.46 7.72
CA ASP A 41 19.23 -9.51 7.06
C ASP A 41 18.46 -8.33 6.46
N SER A 42 17.66 -7.64 7.28
CA SER A 42 16.89 -6.49 6.82
C SER A 42 17.82 -5.30 6.56
N ARG A 43 18.12 -5.08 5.29
CA ARG A 43 18.75 -3.83 4.82
C ARG A 43 17.67 -2.76 4.67
N ALA A 44 18.06 -1.49 4.83
CA ALA A 44 17.14 -0.40 4.52
C ALA A 44 16.69 -0.47 3.06
N THR A 45 15.38 -0.45 2.82
CA THR A 45 14.82 -0.42 1.47
C THR A 45 15.32 0.82 0.73
N ILE A 46 15.82 0.63 -0.48
CA ILE A 46 16.27 1.71 -1.36
C ILE A 46 15.21 1.89 -2.45
N GLY A 47 14.54 3.04 -2.45
CA GLY A 47 13.48 3.33 -3.41
C GLY A 47 12.14 2.74 -3.04
N VAL A 48 11.44 2.19 -4.01
CA VAL A 48 10.13 1.57 -3.86
C VAL A 48 10.15 0.21 -4.53
N GLU A 49 9.76 -0.82 -3.81
CA GLU A 49 9.55 -2.17 -4.33
C GLU A 49 8.06 -2.47 -4.33
N PHE A 50 7.61 -3.35 -5.21
CA PHE A 50 6.24 -3.82 -5.18
C PHE A 50 6.18 -5.33 -5.38
N ALA A 51 5.16 -5.93 -4.82
CA ALA A 51 4.81 -7.32 -5.07
C ALA A 51 3.29 -7.44 -5.26
N THR A 52 2.86 -8.50 -5.91
CA THR A 52 1.45 -8.78 -6.15
C THR A 52 1.06 -10.09 -5.51
N ARG A 53 -0.18 -10.14 -5.02
CA ARG A 53 -0.82 -11.38 -4.58
C ARG A 53 -2.32 -11.29 -4.85
N SER A 54 -2.92 -12.39 -5.29
CA SER A 54 -4.36 -12.51 -5.45
C SER A 54 -4.97 -13.21 -4.24
N ILE A 55 -6.08 -12.68 -3.76
CA ILE A 55 -6.91 -13.30 -2.72
C ILE A 55 -8.34 -13.45 -3.24
N GLN A 56 -9.10 -14.31 -2.60
CA GLN A 56 -10.52 -14.44 -2.86
C GLN A 56 -11.30 -13.62 -1.82
N CYS A 57 -12.13 -12.68 -2.31
CA CYS A 57 -13.10 -11.94 -1.51
C CYS A 57 -14.49 -12.28 -2.03
N ASP A 58 -15.29 -12.98 -1.23
CA ASP A 58 -16.56 -13.58 -1.67
C ASP A 58 -16.33 -14.43 -2.93
N ASP A 59 -17.09 -14.18 -4.00
CA ASP A 59 -16.98 -14.89 -5.28
C ASP A 59 -16.02 -14.20 -6.27
N LYS A 60 -15.25 -13.20 -5.82
CA LYS A 60 -14.38 -12.37 -6.65
C LYS A 60 -12.91 -12.60 -6.34
N ILE A 61 -12.09 -12.55 -7.39
CA ILE A 61 -10.64 -12.57 -7.26
C ILE A 61 -10.12 -11.13 -7.23
N VAL A 62 -9.50 -10.78 -6.10
CA VAL A 62 -8.88 -9.47 -5.89
C VAL A 62 -7.36 -9.62 -5.98
N LYS A 63 -6.76 -8.97 -6.97
CA LYS A 63 -5.30 -8.85 -7.10
C LYS A 63 -4.83 -7.62 -6.35
N ALA A 64 -4.02 -7.82 -5.32
CA ALA A 64 -3.40 -6.74 -4.57
C ALA A 64 -2.04 -6.41 -5.19
N GLN A 65 -1.79 -5.15 -5.52
CA GLN A 65 -0.49 -4.62 -5.84
C GLN A 65 0.00 -3.82 -4.63
N ILE A 66 1.00 -4.36 -3.91
CA ILE A 66 1.45 -3.81 -2.65
C ILE A 66 2.81 -3.14 -2.85
N TRP A 67 2.88 -1.86 -2.51
CA TRP A 67 4.06 -1.02 -2.67
C TRP A 67 4.76 -0.88 -1.32
N ASP A 68 6.00 -1.37 -1.25
CA ASP A 68 6.88 -1.18 -0.10
C ASP A 68 7.71 0.09 -0.30
N THR A 69 7.60 1.03 0.62
CA THR A 69 8.30 2.31 0.53
C THR A 69 9.47 2.37 1.50
N ALA A 70 10.55 3.04 1.07
CA ALA A 70 11.67 3.33 1.95
C ALA A 70 11.23 4.18 3.16
N GLY A 71 11.56 3.73 4.37
CA GLY A 71 11.22 4.43 5.62
C GLY A 71 12.26 5.45 6.07
N GLN A 72 13.16 5.94 5.19
CA GLN A 72 14.24 6.86 5.57
C GLN A 72 13.72 8.25 5.88
N GLU A 73 14.37 8.90 6.85
CA GLU A 73 14.04 10.26 7.36
C GLU A 73 13.97 11.34 6.28
N ARG A 74 14.72 11.18 5.18
CA ARG A 74 14.68 12.08 4.02
C ARG A 74 13.29 12.20 3.41
N TYR A 75 12.47 11.16 3.57
CA TYR A 75 11.10 11.10 3.08
C TYR A 75 10.07 11.33 4.19
N ARG A 76 10.52 11.67 5.41
CA ARG A 76 9.64 11.91 6.56
C ARG A 76 8.68 13.08 6.32
N ALA A 77 9.11 14.09 5.57
CA ALA A 77 8.23 15.16 5.13
C ALA A 77 7.14 14.64 4.20
N ILE A 78 7.46 13.69 3.33
CA ILE A 78 6.53 13.02 2.44
C ILE A 78 5.64 12.08 3.27
N THR A 79 6.22 11.27 4.15
CA THR A 79 5.49 10.30 4.98
C THR A 79 4.55 10.98 5.97
N SER A 80 4.98 12.06 6.64
CA SER A 80 4.12 12.80 7.57
C SER A 80 3.08 13.66 6.87
N ALA A 81 3.37 14.19 5.67
CA ALA A 81 2.39 14.87 4.84
C ALA A 81 1.35 13.88 4.28
N TYR A 82 1.78 12.68 3.89
CA TYR A 82 0.87 11.58 3.52
C TYR A 82 -0.02 11.17 4.70
N TYR A 83 0.51 11.15 5.92
CA TYR A 83 -0.24 10.69 7.10
C TYR A 83 -1.24 11.74 7.60
N ARG A 84 -0.94 13.04 7.54
CA ARG A 84 -1.78 14.09 8.12
C ARG A 84 -2.63 14.88 7.13
N GLY A 85 -2.22 15.00 5.91
CA GLY A 85 -2.89 15.88 4.95
C GLY A 85 -3.18 15.19 3.63
N ALA A 86 -2.19 14.52 3.03
CA ALA A 86 -2.33 14.00 1.69
C ALA A 86 -3.32 12.82 1.60
N LEU A 87 -3.39 11.96 2.63
CA LEU A 87 -4.36 10.86 2.65
C LEU A 87 -5.78 11.32 3.01
N ARG A 88 -5.94 12.42 3.78
CA ARG A 88 -7.27 12.92 4.15
C ARG A 88 -7.73 14.12 3.35
N ASP A 89 -6.81 15.02 2.95
CA ASP A 89 -7.16 16.29 2.29
C ASP A 89 -7.11 16.22 0.77
N HIS A 90 -6.43 15.23 0.18
CA HIS A 90 -6.23 15.11 -1.27
C HIS A 90 -6.61 13.76 -1.87
N THR A 91 -7.15 12.84 -1.08
CA THR A 91 -7.61 11.55 -1.58
C THR A 91 -9.10 11.40 -1.37
N ASP A 92 -9.71 10.56 -2.21
CA ASP A 92 -11.12 10.18 -2.10
C ASP A 92 -11.47 9.79 -0.67
N ALA A 93 -12.65 10.19 -0.19
CA ALA A 93 -13.22 9.87 1.12
C ALA A 93 -13.33 8.34 1.40
N ASN A 94 -12.76 7.52 0.55
CA ASN A 94 -12.92 6.06 0.50
C ASN A 94 -11.59 5.31 0.66
N ILE A 95 -10.52 5.98 1.12
CA ILE A 95 -9.29 5.28 1.44
C ILE A 95 -9.47 4.48 2.72
N VAL A 96 -9.13 3.19 2.64
CA VAL A 96 -9.05 2.31 3.80
C VAL A 96 -7.65 2.42 4.41
N ILE A 97 -7.58 2.70 5.69
CA ILE A 97 -6.32 2.83 6.44
C ILE A 97 -6.30 1.81 7.57
N MET A 98 -5.19 1.10 7.71
CA MET A 98 -4.94 0.20 8.83
C MET A 98 -3.65 0.61 9.55
N LEU A 99 -3.74 0.78 10.87
CA LEU A 99 -2.60 0.90 11.77
C LEU A 99 -2.11 -0.50 12.11
N VAL A 100 -0.85 -0.80 11.81
CA VAL A 100 -0.25 -2.11 12.08
C VAL A 100 0.82 -2.00 13.15
N GLY A 101 0.63 -2.67 14.28
CA GLY A 101 1.64 -2.87 15.32
C GLY A 101 2.47 -4.12 15.03
N ASN A 102 3.53 -3.97 14.21
CA ASN A 102 4.38 -5.11 13.87
C ASN A 102 5.39 -5.45 14.98
N LYS A 103 6.03 -6.63 14.89
CA LYS A 103 6.98 -7.19 15.85
C LYS A 103 6.35 -7.53 17.21
N ALA A 104 5.11 -7.99 17.21
CA ALA A 104 4.38 -8.39 18.42
C ALA A 104 5.06 -9.56 19.19
N ASP A 105 5.99 -10.26 18.54
CA ASP A 105 6.89 -11.26 19.14
C ASP A 105 7.83 -10.66 20.19
N LEU A 106 8.24 -9.40 20.04
CA LEU A 106 9.17 -8.70 20.96
C LEU A 106 8.45 -8.13 22.19
N ARG A 107 7.74 -8.98 22.94
CA ARG A 107 6.88 -8.57 24.07
C ARG A 107 7.63 -7.78 25.14
N HIS A 108 8.88 -8.14 25.42
CA HIS A 108 9.74 -7.50 26.43
C HIS A 108 10.27 -6.12 26.01
N LEU A 109 10.19 -5.78 24.74
CA LEU A 109 10.58 -4.48 24.18
C LEU A 109 9.38 -3.63 23.79
N ARG A 110 8.17 -4.01 24.20
CA ARG A 110 6.95 -3.27 23.91
C ARG A 110 7.02 -1.86 24.50
N ALA A 111 6.93 -0.84 23.65
CA ALA A 111 6.92 0.57 24.04
C ALA A 111 5.50 1.15 24.18
N ILE A 112 4.53 0.60 23.43
CA ILE A 112 3.14 1.07 23.39
C ILE A 112 2.23 -0.10 23.78
N SER A 113 1.27 0.14 24.67
CA SER A 113 0.28 -0.88 25.02
C SER A 113 -0.69 -1.13 23.84
N THR A 114 -1.28 -2.32 23.80
CA THR A 114 -2.29 -2.66 22.80
C THR A 114 -3.51 -1.75 22.93
N GLU A 115 -3.88 -1.40 24.16
CA GLU A 115 -5.01 -0.53 24.50
C GLU A 115 -4.79 0.90 23.97
N ASP A 116 -3.60 1.46 24.19
CA ASP A 116 -3.25 2.80 23.66
C ASP A 116 -3.27 2.84 22.15
N ALA A 117 -2.72 1.79 21.50
CA ALA A 117 -2.72 1.68 20.04
C ALA A 117 -4.14 1.56 19.46
N LYS A 118 -5.01 0.76 20.09
CA LYS A 118 -6.44 0.66 19.73
C LYS A 118 -7.15 1.99 19.91
N GLY A 119 -6.98 2.64 21.07
CA GLY A 119 -7.60 3.92 21.31
C GLY A 119 -7.12 5.03 20.35
N PHE A 120 -5.87 4.94 19.87
CA PHE A 120 -5.38 5.82 18.82
C PHE A 120 -6.08 5.51 17.47
N ALA A 121 -6.16 4.25 17.08
CA ALA A 121 -6.80 3.84 15.84
C ALA A 121 -8.29 4.22 15.80
N GLU A 122 -9.00 4.07 16.92
CA GLU A 122 -10.40 4.47 17.05
C GLU A 122 -10.57 5.99 16.87
N ARG A 123 -9.73 6.82 17.52
CA ARG A 123 -9.76 8.27 17.34
C ARG A 123 -9.48 8.72 15.92
N GLU A 124 -8.59 7.99 15.23
CA GLU A 124 -8.22 8.26 13.84
C GLU A 124 -9.16 7.60 12.83
N ASN A 125 -10.17 6.87 13.29
CA ASN A 125 -11.10 6.09 12.45
C ASN A 125 -10.35 5.19 11.46
N THR A 126 -9.40 4.40 11.98
CA THR A 126 -8.60 3.43 11.22
C THR A 126 -8.75 2.03 11.81
N PHE A 127 -8.53 1.00 11.01
CA PHE A 127 -8.40 -0.36 11.51
C PHE A 127 -7.10 -0.51 12.31
N PHE A 128 -7.07 -1.48 13.22
CA PHE A 128 -5.86 -1.80 13.98
C PHE A 128 -5.63 -3.29 14.07
N MET A 129 -4.38 -3.71 13.83
CA MET A 129 -3.97 -5.09 14.03
C MET A 129 -2.51 -5.18 14.52
N GLU A 130 -2.26 -6.04 15.51
CA GLU A 130 -0.91 -6.43 15.90
C GLU A 130 -0.46 -7.63 15.07
N THR A 131 0.76 -7.56 14.53
CA THR A 131 1.35 -8.58 13.67
C THR A 131 2.76 -8.95 14.10
N SER A 132 3.20 -10.12 13.72
CA SER A 132 4.62 -10.50 13.72
C SER A 132 4.99 -11.12 12.38
N ALA A 133 5.81 -10.42 11.61
CA ALA A 133 6.36 -10.98 10.37
C ALA A 133 7.27 -12.20 10.65
N LEU A 134 7.96 -12.21 11.80
CA LEU A 134 8.81 -13.31 12.22
C LEU A 134 7.99 -14.58 12.47
N GLU A 135 6.96 -14.47 13.31
CA GLU A 135 6.10 -15.61 13.71
C GLU A 135 4.95 -15.86 12.73
N ALA A 136 4.86 -15.11 11.65
CA ALA A 136 3.72 -15.11 10.72
C ALA A 136 2.36 -14.81 11.40
N LEU A 137 2.39 -14.20 12.58
CA LEU A 137 1.19 -13.89 13.35
C LEU A 137 0.40 -12.74 12.69
N ASN A 138 -0.88 -12.99 12.40
CA ASN A 138 -1.84 -12.02 11.87
C ASN A 138 -1.44 -11.29 10.57
N VAL A 139 -0.35 -11.67 9.90
CA VAL A 139 0.07 -10.98 8.67
C VAL A 139 -0.95 -11.19 7.56
N GLU A 140 -1.36 -12.44 7.33
CA GLU A 140 -2.41 -12.79 6.37
C GLU A 140 -3.72 -12.06 6.68
N ASN A 141 -4.13 -12.08 7.94
CA ASN A 141 -5.37 -11.45 8.40
C ASN A 141 -5.37 -9.93 8.14
N ALA A 142 -4.26 -9.24 8.43
CA ALA A 142 -4.16 -7.79 8.23
C ALA A 142 -4.35 -7.40 6.77
N PHE A 143 -3.68 -8.07 5.84
CA PHE A 143 -3.83 -7.77 4.43
C PHE A 143 -5.22 -8.17 3.90
N THR A 144 -5.73 -9.33 4.31
CA THR A 144 -7.06 -9.81 3.90
C THR A 144 -8.16 -8.85 4.38
N GLU A 145 -8.09 -8.38 5.63
CA GLU A 145 -9.05 -7.43 6.18
C GLU A 145 -9.06 -6.10 5.41
N VAL A 146 -7.89 -5.53 5.15
CA VAL A 146 -7.77 -4.30 4.34
C VAL A 146 -8.36 -4.49 2.95
N LEU A 147 -7.99 -5.57 2.26
CA LEU A 147 -8.44 -5.83 0.90
C LEU A 147 -9.97 -6.09 0.84
N THR A 148 -10.50 -6.80 1.83
CA THR A 148 -11.94 -7.05 1.95
C THR A 148 -12.69 -5.75 2.17
N GLU A 149 -12.16 -4.86 3.02
CA GLU A 149 -12.81 -3.57 3.27
C GLU A 149 -12.76 -2.65 2.05
N ILE A 150 -11.62 -2.61 1.33
CA ILE A 150 -11.55 -1.91 0.05
C ILE A 150 -12.60 -2.44 -0.92
N TYR A 151 -12.74 -3.77 -1.01
CA TYR A 151 -13.73 -4.41 -1.87
C TYR A 151 -15.16 -3.99 -1.48
N ARG A 152 -15.50 -3.96 -0.19
CA ARG A 152 -16.81 -3.51 0.31
C ARG A 152 -17.11 -2.07 -0.07
N VAL A 153 -16.12 -1.17 0.11
CA VAL A 153 -16.25 0.25 -0.24
C VAL A 153 -16.49 0.42 -1.74
N VAL A 154 -15.72 -0.27 -2.58
CA VAL A 154 -15.84 -0.19 -4.04
C VAL A 154 -17.17 -0.79 -4.52
N SER A 155 -17.55 -1.94 -4.01
CA SER A 155 -18.81 -2.61 -4.38
C SER A 155 -20.02 -1.79 -3.98
N LYS A 156 -20.01 -1.16 -2.80
CA LYS A 156 -21.10 -0.28 -2.36
C LYS A 156 -21.26 0.92 -3.28
N LYS A 157 -20.17 1.55 -3.69
CA LYS A 157 -20.20 2.66 -4.64
C LYS A 157 -20.75 2.27 -6.01
N ALA A 158 -20.36 1.11 -6.52
CA ALA A 158 -20.88 0.60 -7.79
C ALA A 158 -22.40 0.40 -7.74
N LEU A 159 -22.91 -0.14 -6.63
CA LEU A 159 -24.36 -0.29 -6.42
C LEU A 159 -25.10 1.06 -6.33
N GLU A 160 -24.51 2.05 -5.64
CA GLU A 160 -25.09 3.40 -5.52
C GLU A 160 -25.08 4.17 -6.84
N ALA A 161 -24.08 3.93 -7.70
CA ALA A 161 -23.98 4.52 -9.04
C ALA A 161 -24.95 3.88 -10.06
N GLY A 162 -25.60 2.75 -9.72
CA GLY A 162 -26.47 2.02 -10.64
C GLY A 162 -25.71 1.25 -11.73
N ASP A 163 -24.39 1.19 -11.64
CA ASP A 163 -23.54 0.41 -12.51
C ASP A 163 -23.46 -1.04 -12.03
N ASP A 164 -23.58 -1.98 -12.95
CA ASP A 164 -23.30 -3.38 -12.68
C ASP A 164 -21.85 -3.50 -12.20
N PRO A 165 -21.58 -4.02 -10.99
CA PRO A 165 -20.21 -4.09 -10.45
C PRO A 165 -19.25 -4.89 -11.34
N THR A 166 -19.74 -5.63 -12.32
CA THR A 166 -18.94 -6.34 -13.31
C THR A 166 -18.48 -5.46 -14.49
N THR A 167 -19.10 -4.31 -14.72
CA THR A 167 -18.79 -3.40 -15.83
C THR A 167 -18.05 -2.12 -15.40
N ALA A 168 -18.04 -1.79 -14.11
CA ALA A 168 -17.47 -0.57 -13.56
C ALA A 168 -15.97 -0.64 -13.28
N LEU A 169 -15.20 -1.47 -13.98
CA LEU A 169 -13.74 -1.40 -13.94
C LEU A 169 -13.28 -0.26 -14.85
N PRO A 170 -12.76 0.85 -14.32
CA PRO A 170 -11.93 1.71 -15.14
C PRO A 170 -10.72 0.86 -15.55
N LYS A 171 -10.69 0.42 -16.80
CA LYS A 171 -9.45 -0.09 -17.43
C LYS A 171 -8.38 0.93 -17.06
N GLY A 172 -7.38 0.48 -16.29
CA GLY A 172 -6.38 1.35 -15.70
C GLY A 172 -5.86 2.38 -16.70
N GLN A 173 -6.21 3.63 -16.50
CA GLN A 173 -5.55 4.72 -17.19
C GLN A 173 -4.14 4.76 -16.65
N THR A 174 -3.21 4.23 -17.42
CA THR A 174 -1.79 4.43 -17.20
C THR A 174 -1.54 5.91 -17.39
N ILE A 175 -1.33 6.65 -16.31
CA ILE A 175 -0.79 8.00 -16.39
C ILE A 175 0.65 7.82 -16.84
N ASN A 176 0.88 8.00 -18.16
CA ASN A 176 2.23 8.12 -18.70
C ASN A 176 2.80 9.44 -18.18
N VAL A 177 3.60 9.38 -17.13
CA VAL A 177 4.50 10.45 -16.73
C VAL A 177 5.69 10.41 -17.68
N GLY A 178 5.43 10.64 -18.95
CA GLY A 178 6.42 10.87 -19.98
C GLY A 178 6.76 12.35 -19.99
N GLY A 179 7.55 12.78 -19.03
CA GLY A 179 8.28 14.03 -19.14
C GLY A 179 9.33 13.87 -20.24
N ARG A 180 9.01 14.27 -21.45
CA ARG A 180 10.02 14.66 -22.43
C ARG A 180 10.59 15.98 -21.95
N ASP A 181 11.75 15.95 -21.37
CA ASP A 181 12.62 17.10 -21.28
C ASP A 181 13.08 17.47 -22.68
N ASP A 182 12.34 18.36 -23.34
CA ASP A 182 12.81 19.09 -24.50
C ASP A 182 13.90 20.09 -24.05
N ILE A 183 15.15 19.57 -23.97
CA ILE A 183 16.32 20.42 -23.90
C ILE A 183 16.68 20.84 -25.33
N SER A 184 15.95 21.75 -25.88
CA SER A 184 16.37 22.44 -27.11
C SER A 184 16.21 23.94 -26.97
N ALA A 185 17.34 24.62 -27.18
CA ALA A 185 17.54 26.05 -27.37
C ALA A 185 17.95 26.88 -26.14
N VAL A 186 19.14 26.64 -25.63
CA VAL A 186 19.97 27.74 -25.07
C VAL A 186 20.70 28.41 -26.24
N LYS A 187 20.19 29.51 -26.71
CA LYS A 187 20.92 30.41 -27.62
C LYS A 187 22.11 31.05 -26.88
N LYS A 188 23.31 30.77 -27.35
CA LYS A 188 24.54 31.46 -26.91
C LYS A 188 24.44 32.93 -27.34
N PRO A 189 24.66 33.92 -26.47
CA PRO A 189 24.88 35.28 -26.89
C PRO A 189 26.29 35.37 -27.48
N GLY A 190 26.37 35.92 -28.69
CA GLY A 190 27.61 36.16 -29.41
C GLY A 190 28.44 37.24 -28.72
N CYS A 191 29.74 37.00 -28.59
CA CYS A 191 30.73 38.01 -28.32
C CYS A 191 30.85 38.99 -29.48
N CYS A 192 30.58 40.28 -29.24
CA CYS A 192 31.04 41.34 -30.08
C CYS A 192 32.47 41.72 -29.65
N SER A 193 33.37 41.58 -30.58
CA SER A 193 34.70 42.15 -30.55
C SER A 193 34.64 43.62 -30.99
N ALA A 194 35.29 44.50 -30.25
CA ALA A 194 36.00 45.71 -30.67
C ALA A 194 37.04 46.04 -29.59
#